data_0cf3b2028c4feea07ad0988f4f35949e
#
_entry.id   0cf3b2028c4feea07ad0988f4f35949e
#
_cell.length_a   1.000
_cell.length_b   1.000
_cell.length_c   1.000
_cell.angle_alpha   90.00
_cell.angle_beta   90.00
_cell.angle_gamma   90.00
#
_symmetry.space_group_name_H-M   'P 1'
#
loop_
_entity.id
_entity.type
_entity.pdbx_description
1 polymer ?
#
loop_
_entity_poly.entity_id
_entity_poly.type
_entity_poly.pdbx_seq_one_letter_code
_entity_poly.pdbx_strand_id
1 'polypeptide(L)'
;MDLLTVQPLSTQLISTMTSRHLILLAVILFTGATTSPASEPVPETDWRQFRGPDASGVGRGYRLPDSWNVETGDEVAWQTRIPGLGHSAVIVTGNRVFVTTAVSGVKDAGVKVGIYGNIASVDDKTVHSWRLLCLDRGTGEVLWNQCLHRGVPRIKRHTKATHANATPVTDGHRIVVSLGSEGLHCFDLDGKRLWKRDLGLLDSGYYQVPAAQWGFGSSPI
;
A
#
# COMPACT_ATOMS: atom_id res chain seq x y z
N MET A 1 -39.28 -47.01 -21.45
CA MET A 1 -39.47 -47.06 -22.93
C MET A 1 -38.54 -46.00 -23.46
N ASP A 2 -37.44 -46.26 -24.14
CA ASP A 2 -36.69 -47.41 -24.63
C ASP A 2 -35.21 -47.06 -24.58
N LEU A 3 -34.42 -47.88 -24.11
CA LEU A 3 -33.28 -48.69 -24.52
C LEU A 3 -32.80 -48.47 -25.99
N LEU A 4 -31.52 -48.12 -26.13
CA LEU A 4 -30.71 -48.44 -27.33
C LEU A 4 -29.23 -48.42 -26.93
N THR A 5 -28.68 -49.51 -26.68
CA THR A 5 -27.94 -50.51 -27.42
C THR A 5 -26.66 -50.03 -28.10
N VAL A 6 -25.55 -50.44 -27.52
CA VAL A 6 -24.18 -50.40 -28.05
C VAL A 6 -23.97 -51.61 -28.96
N GLN A 7 -23.37 -51.43 -30.11
CA GLN A 7 -22.80 -52.51 -30.92
C GLN A 7 -21.29 -52.23 -31.21
N PRO A 8 -20.45 -53.26 -31.17
CA PRO A 8 -19.06 -53.15 -31.51
C PRO A 8 -18.79 -53.61 -32.96
N LEU A 9 -17.80 -53.02 -33.59
CA LEU A 9 -17.25 -53.50 -34.87
C LEU A 9 -15.77 -53.75 -34.76
N SER A 10 -15.50 -54.92 -34.77
CA SER A 10 -14.73 -55.93 -35.49
C SER A 10 -13.39 -55.53 -36.11
N THR A 11 -12.44 -56.28 -35.69
CA THR A 11 -11.07 -56.54 -36.13
C THR A 11 -11.00 -56.97 -37.60
N GLN A 12 -10.04 -56.45 -38.35
CA GLN A 12 -9.28 -57.05 -39.45
C GLN A 12 -8.29 -56.01 -39.98
N LEU A 13 -7.08 -56.19 -40.37
CA LEU A 13 -6.20 -57.30 -40.77
C LEU A 13 -4.74 -56.84 -40.73
N ILE A 14 -3.89 -57.71 -40.38
CA ILE A 14 -2.43 -57.63 -40.44
C ILE A 14 -1.94 -57.59 -41.88
N SER A 15 -1.06 -56.65 -42.20
CA SER A 15 -0.13 -56.84 -43.33
C SER A 15 1.21 -56.21 -42.98
N THR A 16 2.21 -57.06 -42.97
CA THR A 16 3.62 -56.81 -42.78
C THR A 16 4.20 -55.96 -43.91
N MET A 17 4.92 -54.90 -43.55
CA MET A 17 6.07 -54.44 -44.36
C MET A 17 7.14 -53.81 -43.46
N THR A 18 8.29 -54.46 -43.52
CA THR A 18 9.55 -53.99 -42.97
C THR A 18 10.03 -52.73 -43.69
N SER A 19 10.31 -51.69 -42.91
CA SER A 19 11.32 -50.72 -43.31
C SER A 19 11.77 -49.93 -42.07
N ARG A 20 13.07 -50.01 -41.84
CA ARG A 20 13.80 -49.31 -40.79
C ARG A 20 13.70 -47.78 -41.04
N HIS A 21 12.94 -47.09 -40.23
CA HIS A 21 13.17 -45.65 -40.04
C HIS A 21 13.28 -45.35 -38.56
N LEU A 22 14.48 -44.99 -38.16
CA LEU A 22 14.83 -44.48 -36.87
C LEU A 22 14.14 -43.12 -36.69
N ILE A 23 13.03 -43.09 -36.01
CA ILE A 23 12.40 -41.82 -35.64
C ILE A 23 13.11 -41.36 -34.38
N LEU A 24 14.03 -40.39 -34.56
CA LEU A 24 14.65 -39.65 -33.49
C LEU A 24 13.57 -38.74 -32.85
N LEU A 25 13.00 -39.19 -31.73
CA LEU A 25 12.08 -38.38 -30.96
C LEU A 25 12.90 -37.31 -30.21
N ALA A 26 13.06 -36.15 -30.83
CA ALA A 26 13.64 -34.99 -30.16
C ALA A 26 12.61 -34.47 -29.14
N VAL A 27 12.74 -34.89 -27.90
CA VAL A 27 12.04 -34.24 -26.77
C VAL A 27 12.65 -32.86 -26.55
N ILE A 28 12.07 -31.86 -27.14
CA ILE A 28 12.39 -30.47 -26.83
C ILE A 28 11.80 -30.18 -25.45
N LEU A 29 12.62 -30.30 -24.42
CA LEU A 29 12.34 -29.77 -23.10
C LEU A 29 12.33 -28.22 -23.22
N PHE A 30 11.15 -27.66 -23.42
CA PHE A 30 10.91 -26.23 -23.23
C PHE A 30 11.05 -25.97 -21.72
N THR A 31 12.26 -25.76 -21.25
CA THR A 31 12.47 -25.07 -19.98
C THR A 31 12.07 -23.62 -20.19
N GLY A 32 10.79 -23.35 -19.99
CA GLY A 32 10.30 -21.99 -19.92
C GLY A 32 10.95 -21.30 -18.72
N ALA A 33 12.11 -20.68 -18.96
CA ALA A 33 12.63 -19.70 -18.03
C ALA A 33 11.61 -18.58 -17.96
N THR A 34 10.76 -18.58 -16.94
CA THR A 34 9.95 -17.43 -16.59
C THR A 34 10.94 -16.34 -16.15
N THR A 35 11.41 -15.55 -17.09
CA THR A 35 12.09 -14.30 -16.78
C THR A 35 11.06 -13.44 -16.07
N SER A 36 11.21 -13.32 -14.75
CA SER A 36 10.52 -12.26 -14.00
C SER A 36 10.84 -10.96 -14.73
N PRO A 37 9.83 -10.14 -15.09
CA PRO A 37 10.13 -8.87 -15.72
C PRO A 37 11.08 -8.12 -14.80
N ALA A 38 12.24 -7.73 -15.32
CA ALA A 38 13.16 -6.86 -14.62
C ALA A 38 12.38 -5.63 -14.18
N SER A 39 12.39 -5.30 -12.90
CA SER A 39 11.77 -4.09 -12.41
C SER A 39 12.39 -2.91 -13.14
N GLU A 40 11.56 -2.05 -13.72
CA GLU A 40 12.06 -0.82 -14.33
C GLU A 40 12.89 -0.02 -13.29
N PRO A 41 14.00 0.61 -13.72
CA PRO A 41 14.82 1.39 -12.81
C PRO A 41 13.98 2.49 -12.18
N VAL A 42 14.00 2.55 -10.85
CA VAL A 42 13.29 3.58 -10.08
C VAL A 42 13.95 4.92 -10.37
N PRO A 43 13.19 5.95 -10.82
CA PRO A 43 13.74 7.28 -10.97
C PRO A 43 14.42 7.73 -9.69
N GLU A 44 15.61 8.32 -9.81
CA GLU A 44 16.43 8.70 -8.65
C GLU A 44 15.73 9.71 -7.72
N THR A 45 14.70 10.39 -8.22
CA THR A 45 13.87 11.36 -7.51
C THR A 45 12.61 10.77 -6.87
N ASP A 46 12.36 9.47 -6.98
CA ASP A 46 11.23 8.83 -6.34
C ASP A 46 11.52 8.54 -4.86
N TRP A 47 10.45 8.68 -4.03
CA TRP A 47 10.49 8.41 -2.59
C TRP A 47 9.35 7.44 -2.25
N ARG A 48 9.52 6.18 -2.58
CA ARG A 48 8.43 5.20 -2.73
C ARG A 48 7.95 4.56 -1.44
N GLN A 49 8.65 4.76 -0.33
CA GLN A 49 8.35 4.12 0.96
C GLN A 49 8.82 4.99 2.13
N PHE A 50 8.51 4.55 3.36
CA PHE A 50 9.06 5.15 4.57
C PHE A 50 10.59 5.21 4.50
N ARG A 51 11.16 6.40 4.72
CA ARG A 51 12.58 6.71 4.61
C ARG A 51 13.17 6.54 3.19
N GLY A 52 12.33 6.50 2.17
CA GLY A 52 12.73 6.55 0.75
C GLY A 52 13.53 5.36 0.25
N PRO A 53 14.44 5.58 -0.71
CA PRO A 53 15.26 4.51 -1.28
C PRO A 53 16.02 3.73 -0.19
N ASP A 54 15.97 2.39 -0.28
CA ASP A 54 16.62 1.48 0.65
C ASP A 54 16.22 1.68 2.13
N ALA A 55 15.11 2.37 2.39
CA ALA A 55 14.70 2.80 3.73
C ALA A 55 15.81 3.54 4.50
N SER A 56 16.74 4.17 3.79
CA SER A 56 17.95 4.78 4.35
C SER A 56 17.71 6.16 4.97
N GLY A 57 16.66 6.86 4.55
CA GLY A 57 16.41 8.27 4.89
C GLY A 57 17.34 9.24 4.18
N VAL A 58 18.03 8.78 3.15
CA VAL A 58 19.01 9.58 2.39
C VAL A 58 18.49 9.80 0.97
N GLY A 59 18.29 11.07 0.60
CA GLY A 59 18.05 11.48 -0.77
C GLY A 59 19.38 11.72 -1.50
N ARG A 60 19.51 11.14 -2.69
CA ARG A 60 20.69 11.34 -3.55
C ARG A 60 20.26 12.12 -4.78
N GLY A 61 21.16 12.95 -5.31
CA GLY A 61 20.88 13.73 -6.53
C GLY A 61 19.91 14.92 -6.33
N TYR A 62 19.48 15.20 -5.09
CA TYR A 62 18.66 16.37 -4.79
C TYR A 62 19.52 17.56 -4.43
N ARG A 63 19.19 18.71 -5.01
CA ARG A 63 19.64 20.00 -4.48
C ARG A 63 18.57 20.50 -3.51
N LEU A 64 18.85 20.40 -2.25
CA LEU A 64 17.96 20.91 -1.18
C LEU A 64 18.35 22.35 -0.86
N PRO A 65 17.38 23.23 -0.54
CA PRO A 65 17.67 24.55 -0.01
C PRO A 65 18.27 24.42 1.42
N ASP A 66 19.18 25.32 1.76
CA ASP A 66 19.76 25.40 3.10
C ASP A 66 18.79 26.04 4.11
N SER A 67 17.83 26.81 3.60
CA SER A 67 16.79 27.47 4.39
C SER A 67 15.50 27.57 3.58
N TRP A 68 14.37 27.58 4.25
CA TRP A 68 13.07 27.85 3.66
C TRP A 68 12.18 28.56 4.68
N ASN A 69 11.16 29.26 4.19
CA ASN A 69 10.17 29.90 5.04
C ASN A 69 8.75 29.64 4.51
N VAL A 70 7.97 28.90 5.29
CA VAL A 70 6.60 28.51 4.93
C VAL A 70 5.64 29.70 4.97
N GLU A 71 5.91 30.70 5.80
CA GLU A 71 5.03 31.87 5.93
C GLU A 71 5.22 32.86 4.77
N THR A 72 6.47 33.07 4.35
CA THR A 72 6.79 33.96 3.23
C THR A 72 6.74 33.26 1.88
N GLY A 73 6.81 31.94 1.86
CA GLY A 73 6.90 31.14 0.65
C GLY A 73 8.32 30.99 0.08
N ASP A 74 9.33 31.49 0.79
CA ASP A 74 10.73 31.39 0.32
C ASP A 74 11.16 29.92 0.23
N GLU A 75 11.68 29.50 -0.92
CA GLU A 75 12.10 28.13 -1.24
C GLU A 75 10.98 27.09 -1.03
N VAL A 76 9.70 27.49 -1.06
CA VAL A 76 8.53 26.65 -0.95
C VAL A 76 7.82 26.60 -2.31
N ALA A 77 7.85 25.46 -2.99
CA ALA A 77 7.22 25.31 -4.30
C ALA A 77 5.68 25.42 -4.21
N TRP A 78 5.09 24.80 -3.21
CA TRP A 78 3.64 24.84 -2.95
C TRP A 78 3.30 24.36 -1.54
N GLN A 79 2.09 24.68 -1.10
CA GLN A 79 1.51 24.22 0.16
C GLN A 79 0.10 23.73 -0.08
N THR A 80 -0.24 22.56 0.43
CA THR A 80 -1.59 22.00 0.32
C THR A 80 -2.11 21.57 1.68
N ARG A 81 -3.29 22.05 2.03
CA ARG A 81 -3.94 21.68 3.29
C ARG A 81 -4.51 20.27 3.20
N ILE A 82 -4.03 19.38 4.05
CA ILE A 82 -4.55 18.02 4.21
C ILE A 82 -5.52 17.98 5.39
N PRO A 83 -6.78 17.55 5.21
CA PRO A 83 -7.74 17.48 6.30
C PRO A 83 -7.40 16.35 7.29
N GLY A 84 -7.78 16.52 8.56
CA GLY A 84 -7.63 15.50 9.60
C GLY A 84 -6.24 15.46 10.23
N LEU A 85 -5.89 14.31 10.79
CA LEU A 85 -4.61 14.07 11.46
C LEU A 85 -3.87 12.89 10.81
N GLY A 86 -2.57 13.05 10.54
CA GLY A 86 -1.71 12.01 10.01
C GLY A 86 -0.26 12.24 10.39
N HIS A 87 0.43 11.17 10.82
CA HIS A 87 1.88 11.13 10.98
C HIS A 87 2.56 10.37 9.83
N SER A 88 1.77 9.92 8.88
CA SER A 88 2.28 9.33 7.64
C SER A 88 3.25 10.29 6.98
N ALA A 89 4.43 9.81 6.61
CA ALA A 89 5.24 10.52 5.63
C ALA A 89 4.55 10.46 4.26
N VAL A 90 4.87 11.41 3.40
CA VAL A 90 4.47 11.34 1.99
C VAL A 90 5.35 10.36 1.24
N ILE A 91 4.80 9.75 0.17
CA ILE A 91 5.58 9.03 -0.83
C ILE A 91 5.46 9.72 -2.18
N VAL A 92 6.47 9.58 -3.01
CA VAL A 92 6.56 10.23 -4.32
C VAL A 92 6.90 9.17 -5.35
N THR A 93 6.15 9.16 -6.46
CA THR A 93 6.50 8.38 -7.65
C THR A 93 6.08 9.13 -8.90
N GLY A 94 7.04 9.34 -9.82
CA GLY A 94 6.83 10.17 -11.00
C GLY A 94 6.35 11.59 -10.63
N ASN A 95 5.22 11.99 -11.21
CA ASN A 95 4.60 13.30 -10.95
C ASN A 95 3.52 13.26 -9.86
N ARG A 96 3.52 12.28 -8.98
CA ARG A 96 2.47 12.10 -7.96
C ARG A 96 3.05 12.02 -6.56
N VAL A 97 2.36 12.68 -5.63
CA VAL A 97 2.62 12.65 -4.18
C VAL A 97 1.41 12.02 -3.50
N PHE A 98 1.65 11.06 -2.62
CA PHE A 98 0.58 10.39 -1.88
C PHE A 98 0.75 10.59 -0.38
N VAL A 99 -0.37 10.83 0.30
CA VAL A 99 -0.41 11.01 1.75
C VAL A 99 -1.67 10.39 2.33
N THR A 100 -1.54 9.80 3.52
CA THR A 100 -2.67 9.27 4.27
C THR A 100 -3.05 10.18 5.44
N THR A 101 -4.33 10.21 5.75
CA THR A 101 -4.87 10.96 6.89
C THR A 101 -6.10 10.28 7.46
N ALA A 102 -6.42 10.59 8.71
CA ALA A 102 -7.67 10.20 9.35
C ALA A 102 -8.47 11.45 9.76
N VAL A 103 -9.66 11.58 9.19
CA VAL A 103 -10.53 12.72 9.43
C VAL A 103 -11.62 12.30 10.41
N SER A 104 -11.68 12.95 11.57
CA SER A 104 -12.73 12.77 12.54
C SER A 104 -14.04 13.40 12.07
N GLY A 105 -15.18 12.77 12.39
CA GLY A 105 -16.51 13.32 12.13
C GLY A 105 -16.90 14.48 13.04
N VAL A 106 -16.10 14.73 14.07
CA VAL A 106 -16.23 15.86 14.99
C VAL A 106 -14.90 16.58 15.12
N LYS A 107 -14.86 17.69 15.85
CA LYS A 107 -13.60 18.40 16.11
C LYS A 107 -12.63 17.43 16.81
N ASP A 108 -11.51 17.15 16.16
CA ASP A 108 -10.49 16.26 16.71
C ASP A 108 -9.84 16.88 17.95
N ALA A 109 -9.53 16.02 18.93
CA ALA A 109 -8.82 16.42 20.13
C ALA A 109 -7.36 16.88 19.85
N GLY A 110 -6.90 16.67 18.61
CA GLY A 110 -5.54 16.98 18.20
C GLY A 110 -4.50 16.03 18.74
N VAL A 111 -3.24 16.43 18.63
CA VAL A 111 -2.08 15.69 19.12
C VAL A 111 -1.45 16.50 20.26
N LYS A 112 -1.17 15.83 21.38
CA LYS A 112 -0.47 16.47 22.50
C LYS A 112 1.03 16.51 22.22
N VAL A 113 1.62 17.67 22.45
CA VAL A 113 3.06 17.86 22.37
C VAL A 113 3.69 17.65 23.76
N GLY A 114 4.88 17.11 23.84
CA GLY A 114 5.63 16.94 25.08
C GLY A 114 6.55 15.71 25.07
N ILE A 115 7.53 15.71 25.96
CA ILE A 115 8.60 14.70 25.99
C ILE A 115 8.27 13.54 26.93
N TYR A 116 7.59 13.78 28.04
CA TYR A 116 7.43 12.80 29.11
C TYR A 116 5.99 12.39 29.42
N GLY A 117 5.87 11.13 29.80
CA GLY A 117 5.08 10.65 30.93
C GLY A 117 3.62 10.38 30.70
N ASN A 118 3.02 10.68 29.61
CA ASN A 118 1.63 10.34 29.43
C ASN A 118 1.47 9.07 28.59
N ILE A 119 1.17 7.96 29.22
CA ILE A 119 0.81 6.69 28.60
C ILE A 119 -0.69 6.63 28.24
N ALA A 120 -1.45 7.70 28.49
CA ALA A 120 -2.86 7.74 28.22
C ALA A 120 -3.15 7.56 26.72
N SER A 121 -4.20 6.83 26.45
CA SER A 121 -4.76 6.70 25.12
C SER A 121 -5.94 7.65 24.91
N VAL A 122 -6.20 8.01 23.66
CA VAL A 122 -7.41 8.72 23.27
C VAL A 122 -8.47 7.71 22.88
N ASP A 123 -9.62 7.78 23.55
CA ASP A 123 -10.77 6.91 23.29
C ASP A 123 -11.69 7.59 22.25
N ASP A 124 -11.25 7.57 21.00
CA ASP A 124 -12.01 8.15 19.89
C ASP A 124 -13.20 7.23 19.55
N LYS A 125 -14.38 7.58 20.02
CA LYS A 125 -15.63 6.84 19.75
C LYS A 125 -16.44 7.44 18.59
N THR A 126 -15.87 8.37 17.88
CA THR A 126 -16.53 9.02 16.75
C THR A 126 -16.17 8.36 15.43
N VAL A 127 -17.05 8.49 14.45
CA VAL A 127 -16.77 7.97 13.11
C VAL A 127 -15.63 8.77 12.49
N HIS A 128 -14.61 8.05 12.06
CA HIS A 128 -13.48 8.58 11.28
C HIS A 128 -13.58 8.14 9.83
N SER A 129 -12.99 8.90 8.93
CA SER A 129 -12.72 8.48 7.56
C SER A 129 -11.22 8.49 7.31
N TRP A 130 -10.66 7.32 7.07
CA TRP A 130 -9.28 7.16 6.61
C TRP A 130 -9.21 7.42 5.13
N ARG A 131 -8.29 8.26 4.73
CA ARG A 131 -8.22 8.75 3.36
C ARG A 131 -6.79 8.62 2.81
N LEU A 132 -6.72 8.35 1.52
CA LEU A 132 -5.51 8.48 0.72
C LEU A 132 -5.74 9.61 -0.28
N LEU A 133 -4.85 10.57 -0.29
CA LEU A 133 -4.86 11.67 -1.25
C LEU A 133 -3.70 11.50 -2.21
N CYS A 134 -3.95 11.80 -3.47
CA CYS A 134 -2.93 11.98 -4.50
C CYS A 134 -2.88 13.46 -4.89
N LEU A 135 -1.69 14.01 -4.89
CA LEU A 135 -1.44 15.38 -5.32
C LEU A 135 -0.50 15.38 -6.52
N ASP A 136 -0.65 16.38 -7.36
CA ASP A 136 0.34 16.69 -8.39
C ASP A 136 1.62 17.19 -7.73
N ARG A 137 2.76 16.62 -8.13
CA ARG A 137 4.05 16.94 -7.54
C ARG A 137 4.52 18.37 -7.86
N GLY A 138 4.16 18.88 -9.04
CA GLY A 138 4.58 20.20 -9.48
C GLY A 138 3.76 21.34 -8.90
N THR A 139 2.46 21.11 -8.69
CA THR A 139 1.50 22.17 -8.29
C THR A 139 0.96 21.99 -6.87
N GLY A 140 1.01 20.79 -6.31
CA GLY A 140 0.37 20.48 -5.04
C GLY A 140 -1.16 20.33 -5.12
N GLU A 141 -1.76 20.42 -6.31
CA GLU A 141 -3.19 20.22 -6.47
C GLU A 141 -3.63 18.81 -6.11
N VAL A 142 -4.75 18.66 -5.45
CA VAL A 142 -5.33 17.36 -5.12
C VAL A 142 -5.97 16.77 -6.39
N LEU A 143 -5.31 15.77 -6.97
CA LEU A 143 -5.81 15.06 -8.15
C LEU A 143 -6.99 14.15 -7.80
N TRP A 144 -6.91 13.46 -6.66
CA TRP A 144 -8.01 12.66 -6.13
C TRP A 144 -7.86 12.43 -4.63
N ASN A 145 -8.96 12.04 -3.98
CA ASN A 145 -9.07 11.86 -2.55
C ASN A 145 -10.02 10.68 -2.27
N GLN A 146 -9.45 9.50 -1.97
CA GLN A 146 -10.19 8.27 -1.75
C GLN A 146 -10.44 8.00 -0.26
N CYS A 147 -11.67 7.62 0.07
CA CYS A 147 -12.00 7.08 1.38
C CYS A 147 -11.68 5.57 1.39
N LEU A 148 -10.69 5.17 2.18
CA LEU A 148 -10.25 3.79 2.31
C LEU A 148 -11.14 2.99 3.25
N HIS A 149 -11.44 3.60 4.40
CA HIS A 149 -12.30 3.05 5.44
C HIS A 149 -13.09 4.18 6.12
N ARG A 150 -14.28 3.86 6.61
CA ARG A 150 -15.09 4.74 7.43
C ARG A 150 -15.69 3.94 8.58
N GLY A 151 -15.49 4.38 9.81
CA GLY A 151 -15.98 3.71 10.99
C GLY A 151 -15.47 4.35 12.27
N VAL A 152 -15.89 3.80 13.40
CA VAL A 152 -15.28 4.10 14.69
C VAL A 152 -13.96 3.34 14.76
N PRO A 153 -12.84 3.96 15.18
CA PRO A 153 -11.57 3.27 15.32
C PRO A 153 -11.70 2.02 16.19
N ARG A 154 -11.16 0.90 15.71
CA ARG A 154 -11.23 -0.40 16.39
C ARG A 154 -10.34 -0.46 17.63
N ILE A 155 -9.30 0.36 17.65
CA ILE A 155 -8.37 0.53 18.78
C ILE A 155 -8.16 2.01 19.09
N LYS A 156 -7.74 2.29 20.30
CA LYS A 156 -7.35 3.63 20.73
C LYS A 156 -6.01 4.03 20.13
N ARG A 157 -5.74 5.32 20.08
CA ARG A 157 -4.42 5.86 19.74
C ARG A 157 -3.76 6.48 20.97
N HIS A 158 -2.45 6.55 20.96
CA HIS A 158 -1.73 7.37 21.93
C HIS A 158 -2.04 8.86 21.74
N THR A 159 -1.98 9.65 22.79
CA THR A 159 -2.23 11.11 22.71
C THR A 159 -1.29 11.85 21.76
N LYS A 160 -0.12 11.27 21.48
CA LYS A 160 0.89 11.81 20.53
C LYS A 160 0.81 11.16 19.14
N ALA A 161 -0.06 10.18 18.95
CA ALA A 161 -0.24 9.47 17.69
C ALA A 161 -1.53 9.88 16.99
N THR A 162 -1.69 9.43 15.76
CA THR A 162 -2.90 9.58 14.96
C THR A 162 -3.45 8.21 14.58
N HIS A 163 -4.59 8.15 13.91
CA HIS A 163 -5.09 6.91 13.30
C HIS A 163 -4.51 6.66 11.90
N ALA A 164 -3.60 7.54 11.42
CA ALA A 164 -2.91 7.42 10.13
C ALA A 164 -1.40 7.65 10.34
N ASN A 165 -0.73 6.71 11.02
CA ASN A 165 0.70 6.82 11.31
C ASN A 165 1.57 6.15 10.24
N ALA A 166 1.11 5.02 9.68
CA ALA A 166 1.87 4.26 8.71
C ALA A 166 2.02 5.01 7.39
N THR A 167 3.23 5.05 6.88
CA THR A 167 3.52 5.58 5.54
C THR A 167 3.13 4.56 4.49
N PRO A 168 2.45 4.94 3.41
CA PRO A 168 2.17 4.04 2.31
C PRO A 168 3.46 3.63 1.58
N VAL A 169 3.36 2.58 0.75
CA VAL A 169 4.45 2.15 -0.14
C VAL A 169 3.92 1.99 -1.57
N THR A 170 4.78 2.20 -2.55
CA THR A 170 4.44 1.98 -3.95
C THR A 170 5.57 1.27 -4.70
N ASP A 171 5.19 0.38 -5.64
CA ASP A 171 6.08 -0.22 -6.63
C ASP A 171 6.17 0.63 -7.92
N GLY A 172 5.50 1.79 -7.95
CA GLY A 172 5.36 2.63 -9.14
C GLY A 172 4.10 2.33 -9.96
N HIS A 173 3.37 1.26 -9.66
CA HIS A 173 2.11 0.87 -10.31
C HIS A 173 0.96 0.74 -9.32
N ARG A 174 1.26 0.33 -8.09
CA ARG A 174 0.30 0.11 -7.01
C ARG A 174 0.72 0.83 -5.76
N ILE A 175 -0.26 1.16 -4.93
CA ILE A 175 -0.04 1.78 -3.63
C ILE A 175 -0.62 0.85 -2.58
N VAL A 176 0.17 0.48 -1.60
CA VAL A 176 -0.28 -0.29 -0.44
C VAL A 176 -0.30 0.62 0.79
N VAL A 177 -1.43 0.65 1.47
CA VAL A 177 -1.68 1.46 2.67
C VAL A 177 -2.04 0.56 3.82
N SER A 178 -1.33 0.67 4.93
CA SER A 178 -1.67 0.03 6.20
C SER A 178 -2.44 1.01 7.08
N LEU A 179 -3.60 0.60 7.54
CA LEU A 179 -4.41 1.35 8.49
C LEU A 179 -4.48 0.65 9.87
N GLY A 180 -3.52 -0.23 10.15
CA GLY A 180 -3.51 -1.04 11.36
C GLY A 180 -4.74 -1.95 11.42
N SER A 181 -5.53 -1.85 12.48
CA SER A 181 -6.73 -2.67 12.68
C SER A 181 -7.83 -2.46 11.65
N GLU A 182 -7.84 -1.36 10.92
CA GLU A 182 -8.79 -1.07 9.82
C GLU A 182 -8.38 -1.75 8.52
N GLY A 183 -7.22 -2.42 8.50
CA GLY A 183 -6.78 -3.32 7.46
C GLY A 183 -5.75 -2.76 6.50
N LEU A 184 -5.42 -3.59 5.53
CA LEU A 184 -4.48 -3.30 4.45
C LEU A 184 -5.25 -3.06 3.16
N HIS A 185 -4.89 -2.02 2.43
CA HIS A 185 -5.60 -1.60 1.23
C HIS A 185 -4.60 -1.42 0.08
N CYS A 186 -4.98 -1.84 -1.12
CA CYS A 186 -4.19 -1.63 -2.32
C CYS A 186 -5.00 -0.88 -3.38
N PHE A 187 -4.33 0.06 -4.02
CA PHE A 187 -4.89 0.91 -5.08
C PHE A 187 -3.93 0.92 -6.28
N ASP A 188 -4.47 1.23 -7.46
CA ASP A 188 -3.64 1.72 -8.55
C ASP A 188 -3.31 3.21 -8.35
N LEU A 189 -2.47 3.76 -9.21
CA LEU A 189 -2.06 5.16 -9.10
C LEU A 189 -3.21 6.14 -9.40
N ASP A 190 -4.30 5.69 -10.04
CA ASP A 190 -5.48 6.50 -10.35
C ASP A 190 -6.54 6.46 -9.24
N GLY A 191 -6.23 5.78 -8.13
CA GLY A 191 -7.08 5.74 -6.94
C GLY A 191 -8.18 4.68 -7.00
N LYS A 192 -8.14 3.75 -7.96
CA LYS A 192 -9.04 2.60 -7.99
C LYS A 192 -8.55 1.54 -7.01
N ARG A 193 -9.42 1.12 -6.10
CA ARG A 193 -9.10 0.05 -5.16
C ARG A 193 -9.01 -1.29 -5.87
N LEU A 194 -7.88 -1.96 -5.73
CA LEU A 194 -7.60 -3.28 -6.28
C LEU A 194 -8.01 -4.39 -5.31
N TRP A 195 -7.65 -4.23 -4.03
CA TRP A 195 -8.04 -5.17 -2.98
C TRP A 195 -7.98 -4.53 -1.59
N LYS A 196 -8.60 -5.20 -0.63
CA LYS A 196 -8.55 -4.93 0.81
C LYS A 196 -8.33 -6.24 1.55
N ARG A 197 -7.55 -6.19 2.66
CA ARG A 197 -7.39 -7.29 3.62
C ARG A 197 -7.71 -6.80 5.02
N ASP A 198 -8.59 -7.49 5.71
CA ASP A 198 -8.78 -7.32 7.15
C ASP A 198 -7.65 -8.08 7.86
N LEU A 199 -6.94 -7.41 8.73
CA LEU A 199 -5.86 -7.99 9.53
C LEU A 199 -6.32 -8.40 10.93
N GLY A 200 -7.60 -8.25 11.22
CA GLY A 200 -8.14 -8.40 12.56
C GLY A 200 -7.78 -7.21 13.46
N LEU A 201 -7.92 -7.42 14.74
CA LEU A 201 -7.57 -6.42 15.75
C LEU A 201 -6.07 -6.50 16.03
N LEU A 202 -5.35 -5.43 15.69
CA LEU A 202 -3.92 -5.30 15.97
C LEU A 202 -3.76 -4.49 17.26
N ASP A 203 -3.64 -5.19 18.37
CA ASP A 203 -3.42 -4.59 19.69
C ASP A 203 -1.93 -4.37 19.91
N SER A 204 -1.55 -3.10 20.08
CA SER A 204 -0.19 -2.67 20.39
C SER A 204 -0.12 -2.04 21.79
N GLY A 205 -1.04 -2.40 22.65
CA GLY A 205 -1.11 -1.92 24.02
C GLY A 205 0.05 -2.43 24.88
N TYR A 206 0.29 -1.69 25.96
CA TYR A 206 1.29 -2.10 26.96
C TYR A 206 0.72 -3.24 27.81
N TYR A 207 1.38 -4.38 27.84
CA TYR A 207 0.87 -5.60 28.47
C TYR A 207 0.49 -5.48 29.95
N GLN A 208 1.17 -4.62 30.71
CA GLN A 208 0.85 -4.34 32.12
C GLN A 208 -0.33 -3.38 32.29
N VAL A 209 -0.67 -2.61 31.25
CA VAL A 209 -1.77 -1.65 31.26
C VAL A 209 -2.56 -1.81 29.96
N PRO A 210 -3.44 -2.82 29.84
CA PRO A 210 -4.14 -3.12 28.59
C PRO A 210 -5.00 -1.96 28.03
N ALA A 211 -5.38 -1.02 28.88
CA ALA A 211 -6.11 0.18 28.46
C ALA A 211 -5.20 1.21 27.74
N ALA A 212 -3.87 1.10 27.88
CA ALA A 212 -2.90 1.99 27.24
C ALA A 212 -2.56 1.49 25.82
N GLN A 213 -3.48 1.64 24.90
CA GLN A 213 -3.28 1.34 23.47
C GLN A 213 -2.71 2.56 22.74
N TRP A 214 -1.74 2.33 21.86
CA TRP A 214 -1.01 3.41 21.22
C TRP A 214 -1.23 3.48 19.70
N GLY A 215 -1.97 2.55 19.14
CA GLY A 215 -2.16 2.40 17.72
C GLY A 215 -0.98 1.69 17.05
N PHE A 216 -1.20 1.25 15.83
CA PHE A 216 -0.22 0.51 15.04
C PHE A 216 0.36 1.43 13.97
N GLY A 217 1.69 1.64 13.98
CA GLY A 217 2.36 2.62 13.12
C GLY A 217 3.34 2.01 12.13
N SER A 218 3.47 0.68 12.06
CA SER A 218 4.40 0.03 11.12
C SER A 218 3.98 0.29 9.68
N SER A 219 4.92 0.80 8.89
CA SER A 219 4.75 1.04 7.46
C SER A 219 5.03 -0.23 6.67
N PRO A 220 4.28 -0.54 5.61
CA PRO A 220 4.66 -1.56 4.64
C PRO A 220 5.93 -1.14 3.89
N ILE A 221 6.69 -2.13 3.42
CA ILE A 221 7.92 -1.98 2.62
C ILE A 221 7.87 -2.90 1.41
#